data_ce47baff827488eedf291b369a238a63
#
_entry.id   ce47baff827488eedf291b369a238a63
#
_cell.length_a   1.000
_cell.length_b   1.000
_cell.length_c   1.000
_cell.angle_alpha   90.00
_cell.angle_beta   90.00
_cell.angle_gamma   90.00
#
_symmetry.space_group_name_H-M   'P 1'
#
loop_
_entity.id
_entity.type
_entity.pdbx_description
1 polymer ?
#
loop_
_entity_poly.entity_id
_entity_poly.type
_entity_poly.pdbx_seq_one_letter_code
_entity_poly.pdbx_strand_id
1 'polypeptide(L)'
;MLTTNCDLKCRYCFGEALEDFDCDFCGFSVDYFLPSRISFDLDSLKRFCGLDPDCVLIFYGGEPLLCLDDVRRVMDRVRAWRFVVQTNGLHLAGLEPEYLNRFSVILVSIDGDESLTDFYRGRGVYRRVVENLKWIRRNGFRGEIIARMTVMEETDIYGQVLHLLNNSDFSFSSVHWQLNAGFWNDFEKRKFQKWSEESYNPGIRRLVRFWVDYMEKYGVVLRLYPFLGVARSFLNGEERTLLRCGAGWINYAIQTDGHIVPCPSMWGMRDFYLGDISTAHPLRLKKIFVGEPCTSCGIFNVCGGRCLYANITKRWKPEAYRLVCKTVENLINAVACEIPRIRRLISAGKLKIGDFDFVQYVGCEIIP
;
A
#
# COMPACT_ATOMS: atom_id res chain seq x y z
N MET A 1 9.16 9.32 -6.37
CA MET A 1 7.93 9.70 -7.11
C MET A 1 8.33 10.25 -8.48
N LEU A 2 7.70 9.82 -9.57
CA LEU A 2 8.03 10.33 -10.92
C LEU A 2 7.27 11.62 -11.26
N THR A 3 6.03 11.72 -10.81
CA THR A 3 5.16 12.86 -11.10
C THR A 3 4.06 13.00 -10.08
N THR A 4 3.54 14.20 -9.90
CA THR A 4 2.29 14.45 -9.17
C THR A 4 1.07 14.42 -10.08
N ASN A 5 1.27 14.47 -11.42
CA ASN A 5 0.18 14.46 -12.39
C ASN A 5 -0.53 13.10 -12.43
N CYS A 6 -1.84 13.13 -12.57
CA CYS A 6 -2.68 11.95 -12.77
C CYS A 6 -3.78 12.27 -13.78
N ASP A 7 -4.18 11.29 -14.56
CA ASP A 7 -5.29 11.38 -15.51
C ASP A 7 -6.65 10.97 -14.91
N LEU A 8 -6.65 10.57 -13.62
CA LEU A 8 -7.86 10.31 -12.86
C LEU A 8 -8.06 11.34 -11.74
N LYS A 9 -9.33 11.57 -11.38
CA LYS A 9 -9.77 12.37 -10.23
C LYS A 9 -10.58 11.49 -9.27
N CYS A 10 -9.88 10.57 -8.59
CA CYS A 10 -10.54 9.64 -7.67
C CYS A 10 -11.12 10.41 -6.47
N ARG A 11 -12.35 10.07 -6.04
CA ARG A 11 -13.07 10.77 -4.96
C ARG A 11 -12.34 10.81 -3.61
N TYR A 12 -11.39 9.92 -3.41
CA TYR A 12 -10.58 9.82 -2.19
C TYR A 12 -9.10 10.16 -2.45
N CYS A 13 -8.78 10.81 -3.57
CA CYS A 13 -7.39 11.02 -3.96
C CYS A 13 -6.63 11.88 -2.96
N PHE A 14 -5.59 11.30 -2.36
CA PHE A 14 -4.73 12.04 -1.43
C PHE A 14 -3.92 13.15 -2.15
N GLY A 15 -3.63 13.00 -3.44
CA GLY A 15 -2.94 14.02 -4.24
C GLY A 15 -3.69 15.35 -4.31
N GLU A 16 -5.03 15.32 -4.28
CA GLU A 16 -5.84 16.55 -4.20
C GLU A 16 -5.86 17.14 -2.78
N ALA A 17 -5.51 16.36 -1.75
CA ALA A 17 -5.46 16.81 -0.37
C ALA A 17 -4.40 17.87 -0.11
N LEU A 18 -3.36 17.92 -0.94
CA LEU A 18 -2.30 18.92 -0.82
C LEU A 18 -2.79 20.33 -1.16
N GLU A 19 -3.89 20.47 -1.91
CA GLU A 19 -4.51 21.75 -2.25
C GLU A 19 -5.39 22.29 -1.09
N ASP A 20 -5.83 21.42 -0.17
CA ASP A 20 -6.70 21.76 0.98
C ASP A 20 -5.91 21.98 2.28
N PHE A 21 -4.59 22.02 2.24
CA PHE A 21 -3.80 22.39 3.40
C PHE A 21 -3.92 23.91 3.60
N ASP A 22 -4.84 24.32 4.49
CA ASP A 22 -4.78 25.64 5.08
C ASP A 22 -3.35 25.92 5.57
N CYS A 23 -2.94 27.18 5.50
CA CYS A 23 -1.59 27.66 5.86
C CYS A 23 -1.10 27.23 7.26
N ASP A 24 -1.96 26.65 8.10
CA ASP A 24 -1.67 26.10 9.44
C ASP A 24 -1.77 24.55 9.47
N PHE A 25 -1.19 23.85 8.50
CA PHE A 25 -1.20 22.39 8.47
C PHE A 25 -0.53 21.79 9.72
N CYS A 26 -1.29 21.60 10.80
CA CYS A 26 -0.83 20.96 12.04
C CYS A 26 0.50 21.52 12.59
N GLY A 27 0.86 22.76 12.28
CA GLY A 27 2.11 23.37 12.67
C GLY A 27 3.34 22.91 11.85
N PHE A 28 3.16 22.21 10.75
CA PHE A 28 4.26 21.77 9.87
C PHE A 28 4.49 22.72 8.70
N SER A 29 5.76 22.89 8.33
CA SER A 29 6.17 23.62 7.13
C SER A 29 5.98 22.74 5.89
N VAL A 30 5.14 23.19 4.93
CA VAL A 30 4.91 22.44 3.68
C VAL A 30 5.43 23.23 2.48
N ASP A 31 6.14 22.53 1.58
CA ASP A 31 6.53 23.03 0.28
C ASP A 31 5.49 22.65 -0.78
N TYR A 32 4.73 23.64 -1.21
CA TYR A 32 3.68 23.50 -2.23
C TYR A 32 4.22 23.66 -3.67
N PHE A 33 5.47 24.07 -3.84
CA PHE A 33 6.06 24.43 -5.14
C PHE A 33 7.01 23.37 -5.69
N LEU A 34 6.87 22.14 -5.22
CA LEU A 34 7.65 21.03 -5.75
C LEU A 34 7.35 20.79 -7.24
N PRO A 35 8.37 20.44 -8.06
CA PRO A 35 8.17 20.16 -9.47
C PRO A 35 7.12 19.05 -9.69
N SER A 36 6.26 19.22 -10.69
CA SER A 36 5.25 18.20 -11.02
C SER A 36 5.84 16.92 -11.63
N ARG A 37 7.09 16.96 -12.11
CA ARG A 37 7.87 15.82 -12.65
C ARG A 37 9.27 15.83 -12.07
N ILE A 38 9.97 14.70 -12.16
CA ILE A 38 11.35 14.59 -11.69
C ILE A 38 12.22 15.69 -12.31
N SER A 39 12.95 16.41 -11.46
CA SER A 39 13.90 17.46 -11.84
C SER A 39 15.34 17.13 -11.39
N PHE A 40 15.54 16.06 -10.63
CA PHE A 40 16.84 15.62 -10.19
C PHE A 40 17.59 14.84 -11.28
N ASP A 41 18.91 14.80 -11.16
CA ASP A 41 19.77 14.05 -12.05
C ASP A 41 19.69 12.54 -11.80
N LEU A 42 19.57 11.76 -12.90
CA LEU A 42 19.48 10.29 -12.83
C LEU A 42 20.80 9.62 -12.37
N ASP A 43 21.95 10.27 -12.54
CA ASP A 43 23.20 9.71 -12.03
C ASP A 43 23.26 9.80 -10.49
N SER A 44 22.66 10.82 -9.90
CA SER A 44 22.41 10.90 -8.45
C SER A 44 21.51 9.75 -7.96
N LEU A 45 20.43 9.45 -8.66
CA LEU A 45 19.56 8.31 -8.33
C LEU A 45 20.30 6.97 -8.49
N LYS A 46 21.07 6.82 -9.58
CA LYS A 46 21.90 5.62 -9.83
C LYS A 46 22.91 5.41 -8.69
N ARG A 47 23.62 6.47 -8.30
CA ARG A 47 24.57 6.41 -7.19
C ARG A 47 23.87 6.05 -5.88
N PHE A 48 22.77 6.73 -5.56
CA PHE A 48 22.00 6.51 -4.32
C PHE A 48 21.51 5.06 -4.23
N CYS A 49 20.82 4.53 -5.24
CA CYS A 49 20.37 3.15 -5.26
C CYS A 49 21.52 2.13 -5.28
N GLY A 50 22.63 2.47 -5.95
CA GLY A 50 23.81 1.60 -6.02
C GLY A 50 24.57 1.42 -4.69
N LEU A 51 24.29 2.26 -3.69
CA LEU A 51 24.82 2.12 -2.32
C LEU A 51 24.04 1.11 -1.46
N ASP A 52 22.93 0.57 -1.97
CA ASP A 52 22.12 -0.45 -1.31
C ASP A 52 21.92 -1.63 -2.27
N PRO A 53 22.58 -2.78 -2.05
CA PRO A 53 22.47 -3.96 -2.92
C PRO A 53 21.05 -4.55 -2.95
N ASP A 54 20.24 -4.33 -1.91
CA ASP A 54 18.89 -4.84 -1.76
C ASP A 54 17.83 -3.79 -2.14
N CYS A 55 18.24 -2.72 -2.84
CA CYS A 55 17.36 -1.62 -3.23
C CYS A 55 16.15 -2.12 -4.03
N VAL A 56 14.95 -1.91 -3.51
CA VAL A 56 13.67 -2.08 -4.22
C VAL A 56 13.20 -0.70 -4.67
N LEU A 57 13.11 -0.49 -5.99
CA LEU A 57 12.66 0.77 -6.55
C LEU A 57 11.18 0.70 -6.95
N ILE A 58 10.36 1.51 -6.27
CA ILE A 58 8.92 1.57 -6.52
C ILE A 58 8.60 2.82 -7.33
N PHE A 59 8.14 2.65 -8.56
CA PHE A 59 7.59 3.75 -9.34
C PHE A 59 6.23 4.15 -8.78
N TYR A 60 6.14 5.40 -8.34
CA TYR A 60 4.99 5.96 -7.64
C TYR A 60 4.78 7.42 -8.03
N GLY A 61 3.59 7.96 -7.71
CA GLY A 61 3.27 9.39 -7.92
C GLY A 61 1.78 9.62 -7.99
N GLY A 62 1.35 10.56 -8.81
CA GLY A 62 -0.03 10.65 -9.28
C GLY A 62 -0.31 9.39 -10.13
N GLU A 63 0.10 9.40 -11.39
CA GLU A 63 0.17 8.20 -12.22
C GLU A 63 1.57 8.08 -12.86
N PRO A 64 2.43 7.16 -12.38
CA PRO A 64 3.80 7.06 -12.86
C PRO A 64 3.91 6.64 -14.33
N LEU A 65 2.93 5.91 -14.87
CA LEU A 65 2.94 5.47 -16.26
C LEU A 65 2.49 6.56 -17.25
N LEU A 66 2.16 7.78 -16.81
CA LEU A 66 2.15 8.97 -17.68
C LEU A 66 3.56 9.39 -18.10
N CYS A 67 4.59 8.90 -17.40
CA CYS A 67 5.99 9.22 -17.62
C CYS A 67 6.78 7.99 -18.09
N LEU A 68 6.28 7.27 -19.11
CA LEU A 68 6.88 6.03 -19.61
C LEU A 68 8.36 6.18 -19.98
N ASP A 69 8.75 7.31 -20.58
CA ASP A 69 10.15 7.57 -20.93
C ASP A 69 11.04 7.67 -19.70
N ASP A 70 10.55 8.28 -18.60
CA ASP A 70 11.29 8.34 -17.36
C ASP A 70 11.39 6.96 -16.70
N VAL A 71 10.33 6.14 -16.79
CA VAL A 71 10.36 4.73 -16.33
C VAL A 71 11.45 3.96 -17.07
N ARG A 72 11.50 4.04 -18.41
CA ARG A 72 12.53 3.40 -19.24
C ARG A 72 13.93 3.88 -18.88
N ARG A 73 14.13 5.19 -18.85
CA ARG A 73 15.42 5.82 -18.53
C ARG A 73 15.94 5.40 -17.15
N VAL A 74 15.06 5.36 -16.14
CA VAL A 74 15.42 4.89 -14.79
C VAL A 74 15.77 3.40 -14.82
N MET A 75 14.95 2.55 -15.43
CA MET A 75 15.25 1.14 -15.51
C MET A 75 16.58 0.84 -16.22
N ASP A 76 16.92 1.59 -17.26
CA ASP A 76 18.16 1.37 -18.03
C ASP A 76 19.42 1.85 -17.29
N ARG A 77 19.31 2.89 -16.45
CA ARG A 77 20.44 3.48 -15.77
C ARG A 77 20.64 3.00 -14.34
N VAL A 78 19.56 2.68 -13.62
CA VAL A 78 19.57 2.34 -12.20
C VAL A 78 19.54 0.82 -12.02
N ARG A 79 20.48 0.30 -11.24
CA ARG A 79 20.41 -1.06 -10.75
C ARG A 79 19.56 -1.10 -9.48
N ALA A 80 18.51 -1.88 -9.50
CA ALA A 80 17.71 -2.21 -8.33
C ALA A 80 17.58 -3.75 -8.24
N TRP A 81 17.49 -4.25 -7.02
CA TRP A 81 17.21 -5.68 -6.81
C TRP A 81 15.84 -6.05 -7.36
N ARG A 82 14.87 -5.12 -7.23
CA ARG A 82 13.52 -5.28 -7.81
C ARG A 82 13.00 -3.93 -8.30
N PHE A 83 12.26 -3.97 -9.42
CA PHE A 83 11.40 -2.88 -9.83
C PHE A 83 9.95 -3.22 -9.51
N VAL A 84 9.23 -2.25 -8.97
CA VAL A 84 7.82 -2.33 -8.62
C VAL A 84 7.11 -1.09 -9.17
N VAL A 85 5.85 -1.19 -9.56
CA VAL A 85 5.05 -0.04 -9.93
C VAL A 85 3.70 -0.07 -9.23
N GLN A 86 3.28 1.08 -8.69
CA GLN A 86 1.90 1.32 -8.28
C GLN A 86 1.23 2.24 -9.29
N THR A 87 0.16 1.77 -9.92
CA THR A 87 -0.48 2.44 -11.06
C THR A 87 -2.00 2.34 -10.99
N ASN A 88 -2.68 3.32 -11.62
CA ASN A 88 -4.12 3.24 -11.89
C ASN A 88 -4.46 2.17 -12.96
N GLY A 89 -3.46 1.59 -13.62
CA GLY A 89 -3.60 0.50 -14.57
C GLY A 89 -4.01 0.91 -15.98
N LEU A 90 -4.28 2.20 -16.25
CA LEU A 90 -4.77 2.65 -17.56
C LEU A 90 -3.71 2.66 -18.65
N HIS A 91 -2.44 2.74 -18.28
CA HIS A 91 -1.31 2.90 -19.21
C HIS A 91 -0.41 1.66 -19.29
N LEU A 92 -0.79 0.53 -18.67
CA LEU A 92 0.02 -0.70 -18.69
C LEU A 92 0.33 -1.21 -20.09
N ALA A 93 -0.61 -1.08 -21.02
CA ALA A 93 -0.42 -1.47 -22.42
C ALA A 93 0.54 -0.56 -23.21
N GLY A 94 0.95 0.58 -22.64
CA GLY A 94 1.98 1.46 -23.21
C GLY A 94 3.43 1.03 -22.92
N LEU A 95 3.61 0.00 -22.06
CA LEU A 95 4.92 -0.56 -21.77
C LEU A 95 5.25 -1.69 -22.76
N GLU A 96 6.41 -1.63 -23.38
CA GLU A 96 6.93 -2.73 -24.18
C GLU A 96 7.17 -3.96 -23.30
N PRO A 97 6.99 -5.19 -23.83
CA PRO A 97 7.20 -6.44 -23.07
C PRO A 97 8.56 -6.52 -22.38
N GLU A 98 9.58 -5.91 -22.97
CA GLU A 98 10.94 -5.86 -22.39
C GLU A 98 10.94 -5.13 -21.03
N TYR A 99 10.35 -3.93 -20.93
CA TYR A 99 10.29 -3.18 -19.69
C TYR A 99 9.24 -3.74 -18.74
N LEU A 100 8.10 -4.18 -19.27
CA LEU A 100 7.04 -4.79 -18.49
C LEU A 100 7.56 -5.98 -17.67
N ASN A 101 8.36 -6.85 -18.30
CA ASN A 101 8.88 -8.06 -17.64
C ASN A 101 10.04 -7.78 -16.66
N ARG A 102 10.52 -6.56 -16.55
CA ARG A 102 11.48 -6.14 -15.50
C ARG A 102 10.79 -5.83 -14.17
N PHE A 103 9.46 -5.62 -14.15
CA PHE A 103 8.73 -5.50 -12.90
C PHE A 103 8.57 -6.87 -12.23
N SER A 104 8.89 -6.93 -10.94
CA SER A 104 8.58 -8.10 -10.11
C SER A 104 7.16 -8.06 -9.56
N VAL A 105 6.65 -6.85 -9.31
CA VAL A 105 5.30 -6.61 -8.76
C VAL A 105 4.66 -5.42 -9.46
N ILE A 106 3.40 -5.56 -9.81
CA ILE A 106 2.52 -4.48 -10.27
C ILE A 106 1.36 -4.36 -9.27
N LEU A 107 1.29 -3.21 -8.59
CA LEU A 107 0.15 -2.87 -7.73
C LEU A 107 -0.84 -2.08 -8.57
N VAL A 108 -1.99 -2.69 -8.82
CA VAL A 108 -3.04 -2.08 -9.65
C VAL A 108 -4.16 -1.55 -8.77
N SER A 109 -4.42 -0.27 -8.94
CA SER A 109 -5.49 0.42 -8.23
C SER A 109 -6.87 0.00 -8.74
N ILE A 110 -7.57 -0.82 -7.96
CA ILE A 110 -8.94 -1.30 -8.24
C ILE A 110 -9.64 -1.55 -6.91
N ASP A 111 -10.91 -1.16 -6.78
CA ASP A 111 -11.58 -1.14 -5.47
C ASP A 111 -12.59 -2.27 -5.25
N GLY A 112 -12.81 -3.09 -6.27
CA GLY A 112 -13.75 -4.19 -6.27
C GLY A 112 -14.39 -4.40 -7.64
N ASP A 113 -15.70 -4.56 -7.69
CA ASP A 113 -16.47 -4.69 -8.94
C ASP A 113 -16.50 -3.39 -9.77
N GLU A 114 -17.08 -3.48 -10.97
CA GLU A 114 -17.20 -2.35 -11.89
C GLU A 114 -17.92 -1.16 -11.24
N SER A 115 -19.01 -1.43 -10.53
CA SER A 115 -19.82 -0.38 -9.93
C SER A 115 -19.04 0.42 -8.89
N LEU A 116 -18.35 -0.26 -7.97
CA LEU A 116 -17.59 0.39 -6.91
C LEU A 116 -16.32 1.06 -7.44
N THR A 117 -15.60 0.40 -8.33
CA THR A 117 -14.37 0.96 -8.91
C THR A 117 -14.68 2.20 -9.74
N ASP A 118 -15.70 2.16 -10.57
CA ASP A 118 -16.10 3.31 -11.40
C ASP A 118 -16.69 4.44 -10.55
N PHE A 119 -17.40 4.12 -9.47
CA PHE A 119 -17.90 5.13 -8.53
C PHE A 119 -16.78 5.97 -7.93
N TYR A 120 -15.66 5.36 -7.53
CA TYR A 120 -14.56 6.06 -6.90
C TYR A 120 -13.56 6.65 -7.90
N ARG A 121 -13.26 5.93 -8.99
CA ARG A 121 -12.16 6.26 -9.88
C ARG A 121 -12.59 6.91 -11.20
N GLY A 122 -13.84 6.77 -11.57
CA GLY A 122 -14.41 7.32 -12.80
C GLY A 122 -14.96 6.24 -13.74
N ARG A 123 -15.95 6.63 -14.52
CA ARG A 123 -16.69 5.72 -15.41
C ARG A 123 -15.78 5.02 -16.41
N GLY A 124 -15.90 3.69 -16.52
CA GLY A 124 -15.18 2.84 -17.47
C GLY A 124 -13.73 2.52 -17.05
N VAL A 125 -13.30 2.97 -15.87
CA VAL A 125 -11.96 2.66 -15.34
C VAL A 125 -11.80 1.17 -15.11
N TYR A 126 -12.80 0.52 -14.48
CA TYR A 126 -12.73 -0.91 -14.21
C TYR A 126 -12.47 -1.74 -15.47
N ARG A 127 -13.26 -1.51 -16.52
CA ARG A 127 -13.13 -2.27 -17.79
C ARG A 127 -11.75 -2.09 -18.42
N ARG A 128 -11.28 -0.84 -18.50
CA ARG A 128 -9.95 -0.54 -19.06
C ARG A 128 -8.82 -1.19 -18.27
N VAL A 129 -8.91 -1.17 -16.94
CA VAL A 129 -7.94 -1.86 -16.06
C VAL A 129 -7.93 -3.35 -16.35
N VAL A 130 -9.09 -4.00 -16.37
CA VAL A 130 -9.20 -5.45 -16.65
C VAL A 130 -8.66 -5.81 -18.04
N GLU A 131 -8.98 -5.01 -19.07
CA GLU A 131 -8.46 -5.20 -20.42
C GLU A 131 -6.92 -5.11 -20.46
N ASN A 132 -6.34 -4.10 -19.80
CA ASN A 132 -4.90 -3.93 -19.72
C ASN A 132 -4.23 -5.07 -18.93
N LEU A 133 -4.86 -5.57 -17.86
CA LEU A 133 -4.35 -6.73 -17.12
C LEU A 133 -4.35 -8.01 -17.97
N LYS A 134 -5.41 -8.23 -18.74
CA LYS A 134 -5.44 -9.32 -19.74
C LYS A 134 -4.32 -9.16 -20.76
N TRP A 135 -4.11 -7.92 -21.23
CA TRP A 135 -3.05 -7.63 -22.21
C TRP A 135 -1.66 -7.93 -21.66
N ILE A 136 -1.29 -7.47 -20.46
CA ILE A 136 0.04 -7.71 -19.89
C ILE A 136 0.29 -9.21 -19.64
N ARG A 137 -0.73 -9.98 -19.24
CA ARG A 137 -0.61 -11.44 -19.09
C ARG A 137 -0.38 -12.13 -20.43
N ARG A 138 -1.06 -11.71 -21.49
CA ARG A 138 -0.83 -12.25 -22.87
C ARG A 138 0.55 -11.89 -23.40
N ASN A 139 1.10 -10.74 -23.00
CA ASN A 139 2.44 -10.28 -23.39
C ASN A 139 3.56 -10.79 -22.45
N GLY A 140 3.28 -11.85 -21.71
CA GLY A 140 4.30 -12.62 -20.99
C GLY A 140 4.62 -12.16 -19.59
N PHE A 141 3.91 -11.18 -19.02
CA PHE A 141 4.16 -10.77 -17.65
C PHE A 141 3.89 -11.92 -16.66
N ARG A 142 4.92 -12.30 -15.88
CA ARG A 142 4.88 -13.40 -14.92
C ARG A 142 5.00 -12.93 -13.47
N GLY A 143 5.29 -11.64 -13.26
CA GLY A 143 5.37 -11.05 -11.92
C GLY A 143 4.04 -11.09 -11.16
N GLU A 144 4.09 -10.69 -9.91
CA GLU A 144 2.90 -10.61 -9.07
C GLU A 144 2.04 -9.39 -9.46
N ILE A 145 0.73 -9.59 -9.58
CA ILE A 145 -0.25 -8.51 -9.73
C ILE A 145 -1.07 -8.45 -8.44
N ILE A 146 -0.99 -7.33 -7.75
CA ILE A 146 -1.72 -7.11 -6.51
C ILE A 146 -2.87 -6.14 -6.79
N ALA A 147 -4.11 -6.57 -6.58
CA ALA A 147 -5.24 -5.65 -6.51
C ALA A 147 -5.08 -4.76 -5.27
N ARG A 148 -4.96 -3.44 -5.47
CA ARG A 148 -4.80 -2.48 -4.40
C ARG A 148 -6.06 -1.64 -4.26
N MET A 149 -6.85 -1.97 -3.24
CA MET A 149 -8.10 -1.30 -2.93
C MET A 149 -7.87 -0.11 -2.00
N THR A 150 -8.63 0.96 -2.20
CA THR A 150 -8.88 1.99 -1.19
C THR A 150 -10.30 1.83 -0.69
N VAL A 151 -10.47 1.63 0.61
CA VAL A 151 -11.75 1.25 1.22
C VAL A 151 -12.35 2.42 1.99
N MET A 152 -13.60 2.71 1.69
CA MET A 152 -14.46 3.69 2.33
C MET A 152 -15.85 3.09 2.65
N GLU A 153 -16.76 3.94 3.10
CA GLU A 153 -18.05 3.54 3.67
C GLU A 153 -19.01 2.83 2.69
N GLU A 154 -18.81 2.99 1.39
CA GLU A 154 -19.62 2.29 0.37
C GLU A 154 -19.12 0.86 0.09
N THR A 155 -17.97 0.49 0.69
CA THR A 155 -17.34 -0.81 0.44
C THR A 155 -17.89 -1.90 1.35
N ASP A 156 -18.51 -2.93 0.78
CA ASP A 156 -18.64 -4.25 1.41
C ASP A 156 -17.33 -5.02 1.21
N ILE A 157 -16.43 -4.96 2.22
CA ILE A 157 -15.09 -5.55 2.10
C ILE A 157 -15.13 -7.05 1.78
N TYR A 158 -16.10 -7.80 2.32
CA TYR A 158 -16.20 -9.22 2.07
C TYR A 158 -16.58 -9.51 0.62
N GLY A 159 -17.65 -8.89 0.14
CA GLY A 159 -18.11 -9.07 -1.24
C GLY A 159 -17.09 -8.61 -2.27
N GLN A 160 -16.46 -7.46 -2.05
CA GLN A 160 -15.51 -6.88 -3.01
C GLN A 160 -14.19 -7.66 -3.10
N VAL A 161 -13.66 -8.15 -1.98
CA VAL A 161 -12.47 -9.02 -2.01
C VAL A 161 -12.78 -10.35 -2.71
N LEU A 162 -13.93 -10.96 -2.43
CA LEU A 162 -14.34 -12.18 -3.13
C LEU A 162 -14.56 -11.98 -4.62
N HIS A 163 -15.10 -10.81 -5.03
CA HIS A 163 -15.22 -10.47 -6.44
C HIS A 163 -13.84 -10.45 -7.12
N LEU A 164 -12.85 -9.78 -6.53
CA LEU A 164 -11.50 -9.72 -7.09
C LEU A 164 -10.80 -11.08 -7.19
N LEU A 165 -11.04 -11.97 -6.22
CA LEU A 165 -10.47 -13.32 -6.21
C LEU A 165 -11.12 -14.25 -7.24
N ASN A 166 -12.44 -14.11 -7.49
CA ASN A 166 -13.23 -15.05 -8.29
C ASN A 166 -13.81 -14.44 -9.58
N ASN A 167 -13.32 -13.28 -10.00
CA ASN A 167 -13.81 -12.60 -11.19
C ASN A 167 -13.51 -13.44 -12.44
N SER A 168 -14.55 -13.72 -13.24
CA SER A 168 -14.44 -14.46 -14.50
C SER A 168 -13.61 -13.71 -15.56
N ASP A 169 -13.58 -12.38 -15.49
CA ASP A 169 -12.84 -11.57 -16.46
C ASP A 169 -11.35 -11.54 -16.16
N PHE A 170 -10.97 -11.34 -14.89
CA PHE A 170 -9.60 -11.37 -14.43
C PHE A 170 -9.55 -11.64 -12.92
N SER A 171 -9.17 -12.85 -12.52
CA SER A 171 -8.99 -13.21 -11.11
C SER A 171 -7.62 -12.76 -10.61
N PHE A 172 -7.60 -12.03 -9.50
CA PHE A 172 -6.37 -11.66 -8.81
C PHE A 172 -5.92 -12.79 -7.90
N SER A 173 -4.62 -13.09 -7.93
CA SER A 173 -4.00 -13.99 -6.96
C SER A 173 -3.69 -13.32 -5.63
N SER A 174 -3.57 -11.99 -5.63
CA SER A 174 -3.13 -11.19 -4.50
C SER A 174 -4.01 -9.96 -4.35
N VAL A 175 -4.50 -9.71 -3.12
CA VAL A 175 -5.36 -8.56 -2.81
C VAL A 175 -4.82 -7.87 -1.57
N HIS A 176 -4.72 -6.55 -1.65
CA HIS A 176 -4.46 -5.66 -0.54
C HIS A 176 -5.55 -4.58 -0.48
N TRP A 177 -5.93 -4.20 0.72
CA TRP A 177 -6.81 -3.05 0.93
C TRP A 177 -6.27 -2.12 2.00
N GLN A 178 -6.62 -0.86 1.91
CA GLN A 178 -6.26 0.17 2.87
C GLN A 178 -7.47 1.06 3.15
N LEU A 179 -7.74 1.33 4.42
CA LEU A 179 -8.78 2.30 4.78
C LEU A 179 -8.32 3.72 4.45
N ASN A 180 -9.15 4.49 3.77
CA ASN A 180 -9.01 5.93 3.68
C ASN A 180 -9.48 6.56 4.99
N ALA A 181 -8.58 6.63 5.99
CA ALA A 181 -8.88 7.12 7.32
C ALA A 181 -7.68 7.83 7.93
N GLY A 182 -7.89 9.04 8.43
CA GLY A 182 -6.87 9.86 9.08
C GLY A 182 -5.91 10.57 8.12
N PHE A 183 -6.25 10.66 6.83
CA PHE A 183 -5.49 11.44 5.83
C PHE A 183 -6.00 12.88 5.71
N TRP A 184 -7.28 13.13 5.98
CA TRP A 184 -7.97 14.40 5.90
C TRP A 184 -8.57 14.77 7.24
N ASN A 185 -8.95 16.03 7.42
CA ASN A 185 -9.74 16.47 8.56
C ASN A 185 -11.25 16.38 8.24
N ASP A 186 -11.71 15.17 7.93
CA ASP A 186 -13.04 14.90 7.37
C ASP A 186 -13.96 14.04 8.24
N PHE A 187 -13.50 13.59 9.42
CA PHE A 187 -14.21 12.61 10.24
C PHE A 187 -15.69 12.98 10.50
N GLU A 188 -15.94 14.25 10.82
CA GLU A 188 -17.29 14.74 11.15
C GLU A 188 -18.27 14.68 9.95
N LYS A 189 -17.74 14.61 8.73
CA LYS A 189 -18.51 14.48 7.49
C LYS A 189 -18.76 13.04 7.08
N ARG A 190 -18.21 12.07 7.82
CA ARG A 190 -18.20 10.65 7.45
C ARG A 190 -19.07 9.81 8.38
N LYS A 191 -19.55 8.70 7.86
CA LYS A 191 -20.29 7.68 8.62
C LYS A 191 -19.36 6.55 9.09
N PHE A 192 -18.08 6.87 9.33
CA PHE A 192 -17.03 5.89 9.58
C PHE A 192 -17.32 4.96 10.75
N GLN A 193 -17.78 5.52 11.88
CA GLN A 193 -18.08 4.69 13.07
C GLN A 193 -19.14 3.64 12.75
N LYS A 194 -20.31 4.08 12.25
CA LYS A 194 -21.41 3.17 11.94
C LYS A 194 -21.00 2.10 10.94
N TRP A 195 -20.37 2.52 9.85
CA TRP A 195 -19.91 1.59 8.81
C TRP A 195 -18.86 0.61 9.33
N SER A 196 -17.87 1.06 10.10
CA SER A 196 -16.83 0.19 10.64
C SER A 196 -17.37 -0.85 11.60
N GLU A 197 -18.37 -0.50 12.42
CA GLU A 197 -19.00 -1.40 13.40
C GLU A 197 -20.00 -2.37 12.73
N GLU A 198 -20.85 -1.90 11.81
CA GLU A 198 -21.95 -2.68 11.24
C GLU A 198 -21.57 -3.45 9.96
N SER A 199 -20.58 -2.98 9.19
CA SER A 199 -20.21 -3.56 7.90
C SER A 199 -18.77 -4.07 7.88
N TYR A 200 -17.78 -3.17 8.05
CA TYR A 200 -16.38 -3.50 7.83
C TYR A 200 -15.85 -4.56 8.80
N ASN A 201 -16.00 -4.35 10.11
CA ASN A 201 -15.49 -5.28 11.12
C ASN A 201 -16.15 -6.68 11.04
N PRO A 202 -17.49 -6.81 10.88
CA PRO A 202 -18.11 -8.10 10.58
C PRO A 202 -17.62 -8.71 9.27
N GLY A 203 -17.45 -7.90 8.22
CA GLY A 203 -16.92 -8.34 6.92
C GLY A 203 -15.51 -8.92 7.04
N ILE A 204 -14.62 -8.28 7.78
CA ILE A 204 -13.26 -8.78 8.06
C ILE A 204 -13.30 -10.13 8.78
N ARG A 205 -14.14 -10.29 9.82
CA ARG A 205 -14.25 -11.59 10.53
C ARG A 205 -14.77 -12.69 9.62
N ARG A 206 -15.72 -12.39 8.71
CA ARG A 206 -16.20 -13.34 7.69
C ARG A 206 -15.08 -13.70 6.70
N LEU A 207 -14.30 -12.69 6.28
CA LEU A 207 -13.22 -12.89 5.30
C LEU A 207 -12.07 -13.72 5.89
N VAL A 208 -11.73 -13.53 7.17
CA VAL A 208 -10.73 -14.36 7.86
C VAL A 208 -11.18 -15.82 7.95
N ARG A 209 -12.45 -16.07 8.32
CA ARG A 209 -13.01 -17.44 8.35
C ARG A 209 -12.98 -18.07 6.95
N PHE A 210 -13.47 -17.37 5.93
CA PHE A 210 -13.39 -17.84 4.54
C PHE A 210 -11.95 -18.19 4.14
N TRP A 211 -10.98 -17.36 4.50
CA TRP A 211 -9.56 -17.55 4.19
C TRP A 211 -9.01 -18.84 4.79
N VAL A 212 -9.35 -19.15 6.05
CA VAL A 212 -8.90 -20.36 6.72
C VAL A 212 -9.70 -21.60 6.23
N ASP A 213 -11.00 -21.48 5.98
CA ASP A 213 -11.81 -22.53 5.37
C ASP A 213 -11.27 -22.93 3.98
N TYR A 214 -10.80 -21.94 3.22
CA TYR A 214 -10.16 -22.17 1.92
C TYR A 214 -8.87 -22.97 2.07
N MET A 215 -8.00 -22.59 3.03
CA MET A 215 -6.78 -23.35 3.37
C MET A 215 -7.11 -24.80 3.75
N GLU A 216 -8.11 -24.98 4.60
CA GLU A 216 -8.53 -26.32 5.07
C GLU A 216 -9.05 -27.16 3.92
N LYS A 217 -9.82 -26.57 3.03
CA LYS A 217 -10.40 -27.29 1.89
C LYS A 217 -9.38 -27.61 0.80
N TYR A 218 -8.55 -26.63 0.44
CA TYR A 218 -7.73 -26.72 -0.77
C TYR A 218 -6.22 -26.85 -0.52
N GLY A 219 -5.74 -26.65 0.72
CA GLY A 219 -4.31 -26.65 1.02
C GLY A 219 -3.56 -25.46 0.40
N VAL A 220 -4.24 -24.34 0.18
CA VAL A 220 -3.68 -23.14 -0.48
C VAL A 220 -3.94 -21.92 0.38
N VAL A 221 -2.92 -21.10 0.58
CA VAL A 221 -3.01 -19.80 1.26
C VAL A 221 -3.29 -18.72 0.22
N LEU A 222 -4.50 -18.15 0.22
CA LEU A 222 -4.81 -17.00 -0.62
C LEU A 222 -3.99 -15.80 -0.16
N ARG A 223 -3.45 -15.03 -1.10
CA ARG A 223 -2.56 -13.91 -0.82
C ARG A 223 -3.33 -12.64 -0.47
N LEU A 224 -4.00 -12.67 0.69
CA LEU A 224 -4.64 -11.52 1.31
C LEU A 224 -3.61 -10.82 2.20
N TYR A 225 -2.95 -9.81 1.67
CA TYR A 225 -1.77 -9.17 2.26
C TYR A 225 -1.95 -8.74 3.72
N PRO A 226 -3.09 -8.09 4.12
CA PRO A 226 -3.28 -7.74 5.52
C PRO A 226 -3.30 -8.95 6.46
N PHE A 227 -3.79 -10.10 5.99
CA PHE A 227 -3.84 -11.33 6.81
C PHE A 227 -2.49 -12.04 6.84
N LEU A 228 -1.78 -12.09 5.71
CA LEU A 228 -0.47 -12.73 5.61
C LEU A 228 0.50 -12.16 6.64
N GLY A 229 0.64 -10.82 6.70
CA GLY A 229 1.54 -10.17 7.62
C GLY A 229 1.23 -10.44 9.08
N VAL A 230 -0.06 -10.44 9.45
CA VAL A 230 -0.50 -10.72 10.83
C VAL A 230 -0.31 -12.19 11.18
N ALA A 231 -0.73 -13.12 10.31
CA ALA A 231 -0.56 -14.55 10.52
C ALA A 231 0.91 -14.93 10.66
N ARG A 232 1.79 -14.38 9.82
CA ARG A 232 3.23 -14.62 9.88
C ARG A 232 3.82 -14.19 11.21
N SER A 233 3.45 -13.02 11.75
CA SER A 233 3.90 -12.59 13.08
C SER A 233 3.55 -13.59 14.18
N PHE A 234 2.32 -14.12 14.16
CA PHE A 234 1.90 -15.14 15.13
C PHE A 234 2.55 -16.51 14.93
N LEU A 235 2.80 -16.90 13.68
CA LEU A 235 3.41 -18.20 13.36
C LEU A 235 4.90 -18.22 13.69
N ASN A 236 5.61 -17.12 13.45
CA ASN A 236 7.05 -16.99 13.71
C ASN A 236 7.36 -16.60 15.16
N GLY A 237 6.35 -16.25 15.98
CA GLY A 237 6.58 -15.77 17.34
C GLY A 237 7.28 -14.42 17.37
N GLU A 238 7.02 -13.54 16.41
CA GLU A 238 7.61 -12.20 16.37
C GLU A 238 7.13 -11.38 17.56
N GLU A 239 8.04 -11.11 18.49
CA GLU A 239 7.72 -10.41 19.75
C GLU A 239 7.50 -8.92 19.55
N ARG A 240 8.08 -8.33 18.50
CA ARG A 240 7.98 -6.90 18.24
C ARG A 240 8.05 -6.60 16.75
N THR A 241 7.04 -5.92 16.23
CA THR A 241 7.08 -5.41 14.87
C THR A 241 7.24 -3.89 14.87
N LEU A 242 7.94 -3.36 13.87
CA LEU A 242 7.92 -1.94 13.54
C LEU A 242 6.80 -1.67 12.53
N LEU A 243 6.64 -0.41 12.13
CA LEU A 243 5.66 -0.03 11.12
C LEU A 243 5.79 -0.93 9.89
N ARG A 244 4.73 -1.70 9.60
CA ARG A 244 4.77 -2.82 8.64
C ARG A 244 5.10 -2.41 7.22
N CYS A 245 4.62 -1.25 6.76
CA CYS A 245 4.97 -0.74 5.43
C CYS A 245 6.42 -0.24 5.33
N GLY A 246 7.15 -0.20 6.43
CA GLY A 246 8.55 0.22 6.46
C GLY A 246 8.77 1.73 6.44
N ALA A 247 7.72 2.55 6.35
CA ALA A 247 7.84 3.99 6.25
C ALA A 247 8.68 4.58 7.39
N GLY A 248 9.67 5.40 7.03
CA GLY A 248 10.56 6.10 7.95
C GLY A 248 11.67 5.27 8.58
N TRP A 249 11.77 3.94 8.32
CA TRP A 249 12.86 3.13 8.89
C TRP A 249 13.56 2.20 7.89
N ILE A 250 12.86 1.78 6.81
CA ILE A 250 13.42 0.98 5.73
C ILE A 250 12.86 1.38 4.37
N ASN A 251 11.64 1.95 4.33
CA ASN A 251 10.99 2.42 3.12
C ASN A 251 10.90 3.96 3.17
N TYR A 252 11.32 4.61 2.10
CA TYR A 252 11.37 6.06 1.98
C TYR A 252 10.82 6.49 0.62
N ALA A 253 10.39 7.74 0.50
CA ALA A 253 9.98 8.31 -0.77
C ALA A 253 10.98 9.40 -1.21
N ILE A 254 11.44 9.30 -2.45
CA ILE A 254 12.18 10.37 -3.13
C ILE A 254 11.15 11.24 -3.82
N GLN A 255 11.11 12.51 -3.49
CA GLN A 255 10.26 13.53 -4.10
C GLN A 255 10.75 13.87 -5.51
N THR A 256 9.99 14.62 -6.27
CA THR A 256 10.31 14.97 -7.66
C THR A 256 11.51 15.93 -7.78
N ASP A 257 11.88 16.60 -6.71
CA ASP A 257 13.07 17.46 -6.62
C ASP A 257 14.33 16.74 -6.11
N GLY A 258 14.21 15.49 -5.63
CA GLY A 258 15.32 14.70 -5.09
C GLY A 258 15.38 14.63 -3.57
N HIS A 259 14.62 15.44 -2.84
CA HIS A 259 14.53 15.32 -1.39
C HIS A 259 13.87 13.99 -0.97
N ILE A 260 14.34 13.46 0.16
CA ILE A 260 13.90 12.19 0.71
C ILE A 260 12.99 12.44 1.90
N VAL A 261 11.82 11.81 1.90
CA VAL A 261 10.82 11.86 3.00
C VAL A 261 10.49 10.45 3.49
N PRO A 262 9.98 10.29 4.73
CA PRO A 262 9.67 8.98 5.32
C PRO A 262 8.63 8.16 4.56
N CYS A 263 7.67 8.80 3.90
CA CYS A 263 6.68 8.13 3.08
C CYS A 263 6.04 9.09 2.06
N PRO A 264 5.39 8.58 0.99
CA PRO A 264 4.78 9.44 -0.02
C PRO A 264 3.70 10.40 0.52
N SER A 265 2.99 10.01 1.59
CA SER A 265 1.98 10.87 2.22
C SER A 265 2.56 12.08 2.97
N MET A 266 3.88 12.14 3.10
CA MET A 266 4.60 13.28 3.72
C MET A 266 5.25 14.18 2.66
N TRP A 267 4.73 14.15 1.44
CA TRP A 267 5.15 15.00 0.33
C TRP A 267 5.17 16.46 0.74
N GLY A 268 6.26 17.15 0.44
CA GLY A 268 6.44 18.58 0.73
C GLY A 268 6.63 18.93 2.21
N MET A 269 6.50 18.00 3.15
CA MET A 269 6.65 18.28 4.59
C MET A 269 8.12 18.49 4.94
N ARG A 270 8.59 19.75 4.94
CA ARG A 270 10.01 20.13 5.12
C ARG A 270 10.61 19.62 6.42
N ASP A 271 9.83 19.62 7.50
CA ASP A 271 10.27 19.14 8.82
C ASP A 271 10.69 17.66 8.81
N PHE A 272 10.31 16.92 7.77
CA PHE A 272 10.62 15.50 7.58
C PHE A 272 11.56 15.23 6.41
N TYR A 273 12.23 16.23 5.88
CA TYR A 273 13.28 16.02 4.89
C TYR A 273 14.48 15.32 5.53
N LEU A 274 14.82 14.15 5.02
CA LEU A 274 15.89 13.29 5.55
C LEU A 274 17.21 13.45 4.81
N GLY A 275 17.24 14.33 3.81
CA GLY A 275 18.36 14.60 2.94
C GLY A 275 17.94 14.64 1.48
N ASP A 276 18.92 14.69 0.59
CA ASP A 276 18.77 14.72 -0.86
C ASP A 276 19.57 13.59 -1.50
N ILE A 277 19.03 12.98 -2.58
CA ILE A 277 19.68 11.83 -3.25
C ILE A 277 21.07 12.15 -3.80
N SER A 278 21.38 13.44 -4.06
CA SER A 278 22.70 13.87 -4.55
C SER A 278 23.81 13.73 -3.50
N THR A 279 23.48 13.69 -2.22
CA THR A 279 24.46 13.67 -1.11
C THR A 279 24.20 12.57 -0.09
N ALA A 280 22.96 12.14 0.08
CA ALA A 280 22.57 11.17 1.10
C ALA A 280 23.10 9.75 0.82
N HIS A 281 23.12 8.94 1.87
CA HIS A 281 23.41 7.50 1.80
C HIS A 281 22.17 6.72 2.26
N PRO A 282 21.57 5.81 1.45
CA PRO A 282 20.29 5.17 1.74
C PRO A 282 20.30 4.41 3.07
N LEU A 283 21.38 3.72 3.41
CA LEU A 283 21.50 2.93 4.64
C LEU A 283 21.82 3.78 5.89
N ARG A 284 22.00 5.09 5.75
CA ARG A 284 22.34 6.01 6.85
C ARG A 284 21.29 7.10 7.06
N LEU A 285 20.13 7.00 6.41
CA LEU A 285 19.04 7.95 6.60
C LEU A 285 18.56 7.92 8.06
N LYS A 286 18.25 9.11 8.59
CA LYS A 286 17.63 9.24 9.91
C LYS A 286 16.32 8.47 9.94
N LYS A 287 16.13 7.62 10.96
CA LYS A 287 14.91 6.85 11.13
C LYS A 287 13.86 7.68 11.89
N ILE A 288 12.63 7.61 11.40
CA ILE A 288 11.46 8.25 12.00
C ILE A 288 10.47 7.16 12.38
N PHE A 289 10.09 7.10 13.64
CA PHE A 289 9.17 6.10 14.17
C PHE A 289 7.85 6.75 14.63
N VAL A 290 6.82 5.93 14.76
CA VAL A 290 5.55 6.36 15.38
C VAL A 290 5.78 6.65 16.87
N GLY A 291 5.05 7.66 17.36
CA GLY A 291 5.00 8.01 18.79
C GLY A 291 3.66 7.59 19.43
N GLU A 292 3.36 8.23 20.55
CA GLU A 292 2.09 8.04 21.24
C GLU A 292 0.87 8.42 20.35
N PRO A 293 -0.24 7.69 20.51
CA PRO A 293 -0.53 6.64 21.52
C PRO A 293 -0.09 5.22 21.12
N CYS A 294 0.61 5.03 20.00
CA CYS A 294 0.94 3.71 19.47
C CYS A 294 1.96 2.97 20.36
N THR A 295 2.97 3.68 20.88
CA THR A 295 4.06 3.10 21.68
C THR A 295 3.58 2.47 22.99
N SER A 296 2.47 2.96 23.56
CA SER A 296 1.82 2.41 24.75
C SER A 296 0.66 1.45 24.45
N CYS A 297 0.41 1.13 23.17
CA CYS A 297 -0.73 0.32 22.76
C CYS A 297 -0.47 -1.18 22.94
N GLY A 298 -1.43 -1.91 23.56
CA GLY A 298 -1.30 -3.35 23.82
C GLY A 298 -1.15 -4.25 22.59
N ILE A 299 -1.57 -3.78 21.40
CA ILE A 299 -1.40 -4.52 20.13
C ILE A 299 -0.22 -3.99 19.29
N PHE A 300 0.61 -3.10 19.84
CA PHE A 300 1.73 -2.49 19.11
C PHE A 300 2.70 -3.52 18.54
N ASN A 301 2.97 -4.58 19.30
CA ASN A 301 3.87 -5.66 18.88
C ASN A 301 3.47 -6.32 17.55
N VAL A 302 2.19 -6.37 17.23
CA VAL A 302 1.69 -6.93 15.99
C VAL A 302 1.34 -5.81 14.98
N CYS A 303 0.73 -4.71 15.43
CA CYS A 303 0.31 -3.60 14.58
C CYS A 303 1.48 -2.79 14.01
N GLY A 304 2.50 -2.49 14.84
CA GLY A 304 3.64 -1.64 14.49
C GLY A 304 3.32 -0.15 14.34
N GLY A 305 2.06 0.27 14.62
CA GLY A 305 1.64 1.67 14.57
C GLY A 305 0.88 2.09 13.32
N ARG A 306 0.32 1.19 12.56
CA ARG A 306 -0.51 1.32 11.34
C ARG A 306 0.03 2.32 10.31
N CYS A 307 0.09 3.64 10.59
CA CYS A 307 0.45 4.67 9.63
C CYS A 307 1.26 5.78 10.29
N LEU A 308 2.47 6.04 9.78
CA LEU A 308 3.35 7.08 10.28
C LEU A 308 2.73 8.48 10.10
N TYR A 309 2.21 8.76 8.90
CA TYR A 309 1.58 10.03 8.59
C TYR A 309 0.42 10.34 9.56
N ALA A 310 -0.51 9.40 9.73
CA ALA A 310 -1.67 9.59 10.60
C ALA A 310 -1.27 9.74 12.09
N ASN A 311 -0.21 9.03 12.54
CA ASN A 311 0.30 9.14 13.90
C ASN A 311 0.95 10.52 14.15
N ILE A 312 1.69 11.06 13.18
CA ILE A 312 2.37 12.36 13.30
C ILE A 312 1.37 13.50 13.15
N THR A 313 0.57 13.49 12.09
CA THR A 313 -0.28 14.64 11.73
C THR A 313 -1.56 14.73 12.52
N LYS A 314 -2.03 13.61 13.10
CA LYS A 314 -3.24 13.54 13.96
C LYS A 314 -4.46 14.26 13.35
N ARG A 315 -4.66 14.07 12.02
CA ARG A 315 -5.77 14.71 11.27
C ARG A 315 -7.15 14.38 11.84
N TRP A 316 -7.31 13.23 12.42
CA TRP A 316 -8.48 12.86 13.17
C TRP A 316 -8.24 13.02 14.67
N LYS A 317 -9.24 13.57 15.38
CA LYS A 317 -9.22 13.70 16.85
C LYS A 317 -9.01 12.33 17.52
N PRO A 318 -8.54 12.28 18.78
CA PRO A 318 -8.21 11.03 19.48
C PRO A 318 -9.34 9.98 19.47
N GLU A 319 -10.61 10.43 19.57
CA GLU A 319 -11.78 9.55 19.57
C GLU A 319 -11.94 8.86 18.22
N ALA A 320 -11.83 9.61 17.14
CA ALA A 320 -11.92 9.10 15.76
C ALA A 320 -10.71 8.22 15.41
N TYR A 321 -9.51 8.61 15.86
CA TYR A 321 -8.32 7.79 15.70
C TYR A 321 -8.46 6.43 16.39
N ARG A 322 -9.07 6.37 17.57
CA ARG A 322 -9.37 5.12 18.29
C ARG A 322 -10.32 4.22 17.52
N LEU A 323 -11.27 4.74 16.74
CA LEU A 323 -12.14 3.93 15.89
C LEU A 323 -11.34 3.20 14.79
N VAL A 324 -10.35 3.87 14.20
CA VAL A 324 -9.43 3.22 13.26
C VAL A 324 -8.61 2.14 13.96
N CYS A 325 -8.11 2.39 15.17
CA CYS A 325 -7.40 1.36 15.95
C CYS A 325 -8.28 0.15 16.24
N LYS A 326 -9.59 0.34 16.50
CA LYS A 326 -10.55 -0.76 16.68
C LYS A 326 -10.70 -1.63 15.42
N THR A 327 -10.62 -1.06 14.21
CA THR A 327 -10.65 -1.88 12.98
C THR A 327 -9.39 -2.75 12.86
N VAL A 328 -8.23 -2.18 13.19
CA VAL A 328 -6.96 -2.92 13.22
C VAL A 328 -6.99 -4.04 14.28
N GLU A 329 -7.46 -3.73 15.48
CA GLU A 329 -7.60 -4.71 16.57
C GLU A 329 -8.56 -5.84 16.19
N ASN A 330 -9.70 -5.52 15.57
CA ASN A 330 -10.65 -6.51 15.08
C ASN A 330 -10.02 -7.48 14.06
N LEU A 331 -9.21 -6.97 13.13
CA LEU A 331 -8.49 -7.79 12.15
C LEU A 331 -7.46 -8.69 12.85
N ILE A 332 -6.62 -8.13 13.71
CA ILE A 332 -5.58 -8.87 14.42
C ILE A 332 -6.22 -9.99 15.27
N ASN A 333 -7.27 -9.68 16.03
CA ASN A 333 -7.95 -10.65 16.86
C ASN A 333 -8.65 -11.73 16.04
N ALA A 334 -9.27 -11.37 14.91
CA ALA A 334 -9.89 -12.35 14.01
C ALA A 334 -8.85 -13.36 13.49
N VAL A 335 -7.68 -12.89 13.04
CA VAL A 335 -6.59 -13.78 12.59
C VAL A 335 -6.03 -14.58 13.76
N ALA A 336 -5.80 -13.96 14.92
CA ALA A 336 -5.26 -14.63 16.11
C ALA A 336 -6.15 -15.82 16.54
N CYS A 337 -7.47 -15.66 16.51
CA CYS A 337 -8.42 -16.73 16.84
C CYS A 337 -8.28 -17.95 15.91
N GLU A 338 -7.85 -17.76 14.67
CA GLU A 338 -7.69 -18.85 13.68
C GLU A 338 -6.27 -19.46 13.66
N ILE A 339 -5.29 -18.87 14.33
CA ILE A 339 -3.91 -19.39 14.36
C ILE A 339 -3.82 -20.83 14.85
N PRO A 340 -4.55 -21.29 15.90
CA PRO A 340 -4.52 -22.70 16.31
C PRO A 340 -4.96 -23.64 15.18
N ARG A 341 -5.93 -23.23 14.36
CA ARG A 341 -6.42 -24.01 13.21
C ARG A 341 -5.37 -24.05 12.11
N ILE A 342 -4.74 -22.92 11.78
CA ILE A 342 -3.65 -22.84 10.81
C ILE A 342 -2.46 -23.71 11.24
N ARG A 343 -2.07 -23.67 12.52
CA ARG A 343 -0.99 -24.52 13.06
C ARG A 343 -1.29 -26.01 12.91
N ARG A 344 -2.55 -26.44 13.11
CA ARG A 344 -2.95 -27.83 12.86
C ARG A 344 -2.79 -28.23 11.41
N LEU A 345 -3.14 -27.35 10.45
CA LEU A 345 -2.95 -27.62 9.03
C LEU A 345 -1.47 -27.73 8.66
N ILE A 346 -0.61 -26.91 9.26
CA ILE A 346 0.86 -27.00 9.10
C ILE A 346 1.39 -28.31 9.68
N SER A 347 0.99 -28.67 10.91
CA SER A 347 1.42 -29.91 11.55
C SER A 347 0.95 -31.17 10.81
N ALA A 348 -0.21 -31.10 10.16
CA ALA A 348 -0.72 -32.16 9.30
C ALA A 348 -0.06 -32.23 7.90
N GLY A 349 0.91 -31.34 7.62
CA GLY A 349 1.61 -31.28 6.33
C GLY A 349 0.78 -30.74 5.17
N LYS A 350 -0.41 -30.19 5.47
CA LYS A 350 -1.29 -29.60 4.45
C LYS A 350 -0.85 -28.21 3.99
N LEU A 351 -0.21 -27.46 4.88
CA LEU A 351 0.41 -26.17 4.64
C LEU A 351 1.86 -26.14 5.13
N LYS A 352 2.63 -25.18 4.68
CA LYS A 352 3.98 -24.87 5.16
C LYS A 352 4.03 -23.43 5.69
N ILE A 353 4.93 -23.13 6.62
CA ILE A 353 5.13 -21.75 7.10
C ILE A 353 5.47 -20.82 5.93
N GLY A 354 6.29 -21.28 4.98
CA GLY A 354 6.64 -20.51 3.79
C GLY A 354 5.47 -20.16 2.87
N ASP A 355 4.30 -20.82 2.98
CA ASP A 355 3.12 -20.46 2.20
C ASP A 355 2.53 -19.09 2.60
N PHE A 356 2.94 -18.58 3.76
CA PHE A 356 2.59 -17.25 4.27
C PHE A 356 3.60 -16.16 3.89
N ASP A 357 4.66 -16.51 3.14
CA ASP A 357 5.64 -15.53 2.68
C ASP A 357 5.07 -14.65 1.57
N PHE A 358 5.45 -13.39 1.58
CA PHE A 358 5.02 -12.38 0.62
C PHE A 358 6.14 -11.36 0.36
N VAL A 359 6.03 -10.62 -0.74
CA VAL A 359 6.98 -9.54 -1.04
C VAL A 359 6.77 -8.42 -0.04
N GLN A 360 7.82 -8.10 0.72
CA GLN A 360 7.78 -7.07 1.77
C GLN A 360 8.24 -5.71 1.25
N TYR A 361 7.79 -4.66 1.92
CA TYR A 361 8.16 -3.25 1.70
C TYR A 361 7.81 -2.72 0.32
N VAL A 362 6.72 -3.24 -0.25
CA VAL A 362 6.13 -2.74 -1.51
C VAL A 362 4.92 -1.83 -1.27
N GLY A 363 4.63 -1.48 0.00
CA GLY A 363 3.54 -0.60 0.38
C GLY A 363 2.19 -1.31 0.57
N CYS A 364 2.19 -2.65 0.64
CA CYS A 364 1.00 -3.48 0.85
C CYS A 364 0.94 -4.16 2.22
N GLU A 365 1.80 -3.80 3.16
CA GLU A 365 1.91 -4.46 4.46
C GLU A 365 1.16 -3.73 5.57
N ILE A 366 0.58 -2.59 5.26
CA ILE A 366 -0.21 -1.83 6.23
C ILE A 366 -1.42 -2.67 6.67
N ILE A 367 -1.69 -2.70 7.98
CA ILE A 367 -2.94 -3.25 8.48
C ILE A 367 -4.01 -2.18 8.31
N PRO A 368 -5.07 -2.47 7.56
CA PRO A 368 -6.08 -1.49 7.22
C PRO A 368 -6.86 -0.98 8.43
#